data_0139f025842356ecbdf0292f537db0a2
#
_entry.id   0139f025842356ecbdf0292f537db0a2
#
_cell.length_a   1.000
_cell.length_b   1.000
_cell.length_c   1.000
_cell.angle_alpha   90.00
_cell.angle_beta   90.00
_cell.angle_gamma   90.00
#
_symmetry.space_group_name_H-M   'P 1'
#
loop_
_entity.id
_entity.type
_entity.pdbx_description
1 polymer ?
#
loop_
_entity_poly.entity_id
_entity_poly.type
_entity_poly.pdbx_seq_one_letter_code
_entity_poly.pdbx_strand_id
1 'polypeptide(L)' 'PSTEEIMTNIREIEMEIGNAMDELEKLLDL' A
#
# COMPACT_ATOMS: atom_id res chain seq x y z
N PRO A 1 18.27 12.05 1.02
CA PRO A 1 17.81 10.80 1.61
C PRO A 1 18.61 9.62 1.12
N SER A 2 18.75 8.61 1.96
CA SER A 2 19.47 7.41 1.61
C SER A 2 18.60 6.48 0.75
N THR A 3 19.26 5.54 0.07
CA THR A 3 18.54 4.53 -0.70
C THR A 3 17.57 3.73 0.20
N GLU A 4 17.99 3.45 1.44
CA GLU A 4 17.15 2.72 2.38
C GLU A 4 15.87 3.49 2.74
N GLU A 5 15.97 4.79 2.91
CA GLU A 5 14.80 5.62 3.19
C GLU A 5 13.83 5.61 2.01
N ILE A 6 14.37 5.70 0.81
CA ILE A 6 13.55 5.67 -0.41
C ILE A 6 12.84 4.32 -0.52
N MET A 7 13.56 3.23 -0.28
CA MET A 7 12.95 1.90 -0.34
C MET A 7 11.87 1.71 0.72
N THR A 8 12.09 2.22 1.93
CA THR A 8 11.10 2.16 3.00
C THR A 8 9.84 2.92 2.61
N ASN A 9 9.99 4.11 2.02
CA ASN A 9 8.86 4.90 1.56
C ASN A 9 8.07 4.16 0.48
N ILE A 10 8.75 3.51 -0.45
CA ILE A 10 8.08 2.74 -1.50
C ILE A 10 7.29 1.59 -0.89
N ARG A 11 7.85 0.88 0.07
CA ARG A 11 7.16 -0.22 0.74
C ARG A 11 5.91 0.24 1.48
N GLU A 12 5.99 1.40 2.12
CA GLU A 12 4.83 1.98 2.80
C GLU A 12 3.71 2.31 1.82
N ILE A 13 4.06 2.86 0.66
CA ILE A 13 3.09 3.15 -0.38
C ILE A 13 2.45 1.87 -0.90
N GLU A 14 3.22 0.82 -1.10
CA GLU A 14 2.71 -0.47 -1.53
C GLU A 14 1.71 -1.05 -0.52
N MET A 15 2.00 -0.92 0.77
CA MET A 15 1.09 -1.36 1.82
C MET A 15 -0.22 -0.59 1.79
N GLU A 16 -0.15 0.72 1.58
CA GLU A 16 -1.34 1.55 1.49
C GLU A 16 -2.20 1.15 0.29
N ILE A 17 -1.57 0.87 -0.84
CA ILE A 17 -2.28 0.39 -2.03
C ILE A 17 -2.94 -0.95 -1.74
N GLY A 18 -2.21 -1.87 -1.09
CA GLY A 18 -2.75 -3.17 -0.72
C GLY A 18 -3.98 -3.06 0.17
N ASN A 19 -3.91 -2.17 1.17
CA ASN A 19 -5.04 -1.94 2.08
C ASN A 19 -6.24 -1.35 1.33
N ALA A 20 -6.00 -0.42 0.41
CA ALA A 20 -7.06 0.17 -0.40
C ALA A 20 -7.71 -0.86 -1.30
N MET A 21 -6.92 -1.75 -1.87
CA MET A 21 -7.45 -2.83 -2.71
C MET A 21 -8.31 -3.79 -1.90
N ASP A 22 -7.88 -4.11 -0.68
CA ASP A 22 -8.67 -4.96 0.21
C ASP A 22 -10.01 -4.33 0.54
N GLU A 23 -10.02 -3.03 0.79
CA GLU A 23 -11.26 -2.31 1.07
C GLU A 23 -12.21 -2.34 -0.13
N LEU A 24 -11.66 -2.17 -1.34
CA LEU A 24 -12.46 -2.24 -2.56
C LEU A 24 -13.07 -3.62 -2.75
N GLU A 25 -12.30 -4.67 -2.49
CA GLU A 25 -12.79 -6.03 -2.60
C GLU A 25 -13.95 -6.29 -1.64
N LYS A 26 -13.87 -5.77 -0.43
CA LYS A 26 -14.95 -5.89 0.54
C LYS A 26 -16.23 -5.23 0.04
N LEU A 27 -16.10 -4.08 -0.61
CA LEU A 27 -17.24 -3.37 -1.17
C LEU A 27 -17.87 -4.14 -2.32
N LEU A 28 -17.05 -4.84 -3.10
CA LEU A 28 -17.56 -5.64 -4.23
C LEU A 28 -18.30 -6.90 -3.77
N ASP A 29 -18.00 -7.37 -2.57
CA ASP A 29 -18.63 -8.57 -2.01
C ASP A 29 -19.97 -8.29 -1.34
N LEU A 30 -20.37 -7.03 -1.31
CA LEU A 30 -21.70 -6.67 -0.79
C LEU A 30 -22.81 -7.06 -1.80
#